data_0eb48f553642849aae51f6721b95275d
#
_entry.id   0eb48f553642849aae51f6721b95275d
#
_cell.length_a   1.000
_cell.length_b   1.000
_cell.length_c   1.000
_cell.angle_alpha   90.00
_cell.angle_beta   90.00
_cell.angle_gamma   90.00
#
_symmetry.space_group_name_H-M   'P 1'
#
loop_
_entity.id
_entity.type
_entity.pdbx_description
1 polymer ?
#
loop_
_entity_poly.entity_id
_entity_poly.type
_entity_poly.pdbx_seq_one_letter_code
_entity_poly.pdbx_strand_id
1 'polypeptide(L)'
;MRSATAPRSKLPDVGTTIFTVIGQLAARHDALNLSQGAPNFAPDPALVEGVARAMRDGHNQYAPMAGVIALRERLAEKTEALYGARYDPATEITVIASASEGLYAAISALVHPGDEVIYFEPSFDSYAPIVRLQGATPVAIKLSPAHFRVNWDEVAAAVTPRTRMIIVNTPHNPTATVFCADDLERLAQITRDTGIVVLSDEVYEHVVFDGARHQSVARHRELAERSVIVSSFGKSFHVTGWRVGHCLAPAELMDEIRKVHQFMVFSADTPMQVAFAEILARPDSYLGLSAFYQAKRDLLARELADSRFELLPSEGSFFMLARFRHFSDESDSDFVLRLIRDARVATIPLSAFYTDGTDAGVIRLSFSKDDATLVEGARRLRSL
;
A
#
# COMPACT_ATOMS: atom_id res chain seq x y z
N MET A 1 -8.07 28.05 -29.48
CA MET A 1 -7.34 27.16 -30.41
C MET A 1 -6.55 26.15 -29.62
N ARG A 2 -6.74 24.83 -29.84
CA ARG A 2 -5.84 23.82 -29.27
C ARG A 2 -4.49 23.96 -29.97
N SER A 3 -3.39 24.03 -29.23
CA SER A 3 -2.04 24.04 -29.80
C SER A 3 -1.85 22.82 -30.70
N ALA A 4 -1.19 22.97 -31.82
CA ALA A 4 -0.86 21.86 -32.73
C ALA A 4 0.02 20.79 -32.08
N THR A 5 0.62 21.12 -30.93
CA THR A 5 1.46 20.25 -30.07
C THR A 5 0.73 19.70 -28.83
N ALA A 6 -0.60 19.86 -28.74
CA ALA A 6 -1.35 19.33 -27.60
C ALA A 6 -1.21 17.80 -27.55
N PRO A 7 -0.66 17.24 -26.46
CA PRO A 7 -0.44 15.80 -26.36
C PRO A 7 -1.77 15.04 -26.28
N ARG A 8 -1.82 13.85 -26.87
CA ARG A 8 -2.92 12.92 -26.64
C ARG A 8 -2.65 12.17 -25.34
N SER A 9 -3.49 12.38 -24.35
CA SER A 9 -3.34 11.68 -23.05
C SER A 9 -3.59 10.18 -23.20
N LYS A 10 -2.77 9.37 -22.54
CA LYS A 10 -3.02 7.93 -22.34
C LYS A 10 -4.02 7.67 -21.19
N LEU A 11 -4.20 8.64 -20.28
CA LEU A 11 -5.08 8.59 -19.13
C LEU A 11 -5.96 9.86 -19.09
N PRO A 12 -6.90 10.03 -20.05
CA PRO A 12 -7.63 11.30 -20.23
C PRO A 12 -8.57 11.65 -19.09
N ASP A 13 -8.98 10.67 -18.32
CA ASP A 13 -9.89 10.73 -17.18
C ASP A 13 -9.19 10.72 -15.81
N VAL A 14 -7.85 10.63 -15.79
CA VAL A 14 -7.07 10.69 -14.55
C VAL A 14 -6.64 12.13 -14.28
N GLY A 15 -7.09 12.65 -13.15
CA GLY A 15 -6.75 13.98 -12.64
C GLY A 15 -5.62 13.96 -11.61
N THR A 16 -5.48 15.05 -10.88
CA THR A 16 -4.60 15.12 -9.70
C THR A 16 -5.12 14.18 -8.62
N THR A 17 -4.22 13.39 -8.01
CA THR A 17 -4.60 12.42 -6.98
C THR A 17 -5.30 13.11 -5.81
N ILE A 18 -6.29 12.44 -5.24
CA ILE A 18 -7.05 12.93 -4.09
C ILE A 18 -6.15 13.31 -2.91
N PHE A 19 -5.03 12.60 -2.73
CA PHE A 19 -4.06 12.89 -1.67
C PHE A 19 -3.44 14.28 -1.82
N THR A 20 -3.11 14.68 -3.05
CA THR A 20 -2.58 16.01 -3.33
C THR A 20 -3.66 17.08 -3.12
N VAL A 21 -4.86 16.84 -3.63
CA VAL A 21 -5.99 17.80 -3.50
C VAL A 21 -6.32 18.04 -2.03
N ILE A 22 -6.55 16.99 -1.27
CA ILE A 22 -6.87 17.09 0.16
C ILE A 22 -5.71 17.66 0.97
N GLY A 23 -4.46 17.28 0.67
CA GLY A 23 -3.29 17.84 1.34
C GLY A 23 -3.15 19.34 1.14
N GLN A 24 -3.38 19.85 -0.07
CA GLN A 24 -3.38 21.29 -0.36
C GLN A 24 -4.52 22.03 0.35
N LEU A 25 -5.72 21.44 0.38
CA LEU A 25 -6.86 22.03 1.09
C LEU A 25 -6.62 22.04 2.60
N ALA A 26 -6.09 20.97 3.17
CA ALA A 26 -5.73 20.91 4.58
C ALA A 26 -4.74 22.05 4.96
N ALA A 27 -3.70 22.25 4.16
CA ALA A 27 -2.73 23.31 4.37
C ALA A 27 -3.37 24.71 4.26
N ARG A 28 -4.24 24.95 3.26
CA ARG A 28 -4.92 26.25 3.08
C ARG A 28 -5.85 26.60 4.24
N HIS A 29 -6.44 25.60 4.88
CA HIS A 29 -7.39 25.79 5.97
C HIS A 29 -6.79 25.57 7.36
N ASP A 30 -5.48 25.35 7.48
CA ASP A 30 -4.81 24.98 8.73
C ASP A 30 -5.53 23.81 9.44
N ALA A 31 -5.90 22.80 8.65
CA ALA A 31 -6.63 21.63 9.13
C ALA A 31 -5.67 20.53 9.56
N LEU A 32 -6.00 19.84 10.66
CA LEU A 32 -5.28 18.65 11.08
C LEU A 32 -5.39 17.55 10.01
N ASN A 33 -4.25 17.00 9.60
CA ASN A 33 -4.22 16.06 8.49
C ASN A 33 -4.33 14.61 9.00
N LEU A 34 -5.55 14.07 9.03
CA LEU A 34 -5.85 12.66 9.21
C LEU A 34 -6.14 11.94 7.88
N SER A 35 -5.77 12.53 6.74
CA SER A 35 -6.05 12.00 5.40
C SER A 35 -4.97 11.05 4.91
N GLN A 36 -3.71 11.37 5.14
CA GLN A 36 -2.57 10.67 4.56
C GLN A 36 -1.94 9.67 5.53
N GLY A 37 -1.60 8.48 5.01
CA GLY A 37 -0.83 7.43 5.70
C GLY A 37 0.67 7.76 5.75
N ALA A 38 1.01 8.98 6.16
CA ALA A 38 2.37 9.46 6.37
C ALA A 38 2.51 9.83 7.86
N PRO A 39 3.39 9.15 8.61
CA PRO A 39 3.64 9.46 10.00
C PRO A 39 4.12 10.91 10.20
N ASN A 40 3.68 11.56 11.28
CA ASN A 40 4.18 12.88 11.71
C ASN A 40 5.12 12.81 12.92
N PHE A 41 5.55 11.61 13.28
CA PHE A 41 6.57 11.35 14.30
C PHE A 41 7.88 10.87 13.66
N ALA A 42 8.99 11.07 14.39
CA ALA A 42 10.32 10.78 13.89
C ALA A 42 10.56 9.26 13.68
N PRO A 43 11.37 8.89 12.69
CA PRO A 43 11.89 7.53 12.57
C PRO A 43 12.90 7.21 13.68
N ASP A 44 13.32 5.93 13.77
CA ASP A 44 14.40 5.51 14.69
C ASP A 44 15.66 6.35 14.43
N PRO A 45 16.18 7.07 15.45
CA PRO A 45 17.41 7.87 15.30
C PRO A 45 18.62 7.03 14.85
N ALA A 46 18.70 5.74 15.21
CA ALA A 46 19.76 4.86 14.77
C ALA A 46 19.73 4.61 13.25
N LEU A 47 18.54 4.58 12.66
CA LEU A 47 18.40 4.46 11.20
C LEU A 47 18.88 5.73 10.51
N VAL A 48 18.53 6.91 11.00
CA VAL A 48 18.98 8.21 10.45
C VAL A 48 20.50 8.33 10.54
N GLU A 49 21.09 8.01 11.69
CA GLU A 49 22.55 8.02 11.86
C GLU A 49 23.24 6.96 10.99
N GLY A 50 22.61 5.79 10.78
CA GLY A 50 23.09 4.77 9.86
C GLY A 50 23.24 5.30 8.43
N VAL A 51 22.25 6.04 7.92
CA VAL A 51 22.32 6.68 6.60
C VAL A 51 23.43 7.74 6.56
N ALA A 52 23.49 8.60 7.58
CA ALA A 52 24.53 9.64 7.65
C ALA A 52 25.94 9.05 7.71
N ARG A 53 26.11 7.93 8.43
CA ARG A 53 27.38 7.18 8.47
C ARG A 53 27.71 6.56 7.12
N ALA A 54 26.78 5.89 6.47
CA ALA A 54 26.97 5.31 5.14
C ALA A 54 27.43 6.37 4.12
N MET A 55 26.86 7.57 4.15
CA MET A 55 27.30 8.70 3.31
C MET A 55 28.74 9.13 3.62
N ARG A 56 29.10 9.26 4.90
CA ARG A 56 30.47 9.62 5.31
C ARG A 56 31.50 8.54 4.95
N ASP A 57 31.12 7.27 5.02
CA ASP A 57 31.95 6.11 4.71
C ASP A 57 32.10 5.88 3.19
N GLY A 58 31.51 6.72 2.37
CA GLY A 58 31.72 6.72 0.92
C GLY A 58 30.71 5.91 0.11
N HIS A 59 29.62 5.42 0.70
CA HIS A 59 28.56 4.68 -0.01
C HIS A 59 27.65 5.64 -0.82
N ASN A 60 28.27 6.45 -1.72
CA ASN A 60 27.57 7.52 -2.47
C ASN A 60 27.48 7.24 -3.97
N GLN A 61 27.97 6.11 -4.43
CA GLN A 61 27.88 5.70 -5.84
C GLN A 61 26.76 4.68 -6.04
N TYR A 62 26.44 4.39 -7.28
CA TYR A 62 25.41 3.41 -7.63
C TYR A 62 25.60 2.08 -6.91
N ALA A 63 24.54 1.61 -6.26
CA ALA A 63 24.47 0.21 -5.86
C ALA A 63 24.36 -0.69 -7.11
N PRO A 64 24.66 -2.00 -6.98
CA PRO A 64 24.25 -2.96 -8.00
C PRO A 64 22.75 -2.79 -8.35
N MET A 65 22.39 -2.99 -9.59
CA MET A 65 21.02 -2.79 -10.09
C MET A 65 19.95 -3.49 -9.22
N ALA A 66 20.20 -4.73 -8.80
CA ALA A 66 19.30 -5.46 -7.91
C ALA A 66 19.32 -4.98 -6.44
N GLY A 67 20.22 -4.06 -6.10
CA GLY A 67 20.43 -3.56 -4.74
C GLY A 67 21.63 -4.19 -4.03
N VAL A 68 21.98 -3.61 -2.88
CA VAL A 68 23.09 -4.06 -2.02
C VAL A 68 22.84 -5.49 -1.55
N ILE A 69 23.81 -6.39 -1.75
CA ILE A 69 23.64 -7.82 -1.43
C ILE A 69 23.30 -8.04 0.05
N ALA A 70 23.96 -7.33 0.97
CA ALA A 70 23.70 -7.48 2.40
C ALA A 70 22.24 -7.17 2.77
N LEU A 71 21.61 -6.18 2.10
CA LEU A 71 20.19 -5.90 2.31
C LEU A 71 19.31 -7.03 1.77
N ARG A 72 19.62 -7.56 0.59
CA ARG A 72 18.86 -8.67 -0.01
C ARG A 72 18.96 -9.95 0.82
N GLU A 73 20.14 -10.24 1.40
CA GLU A 73 20.34 -11.35 2.33
C GLU A 73 19.46 -11.18 3.59
N ARG A 74 19.42 -9.98 4.18
CA ARG A 74 18.54 -9.70 5.33
C ARG A 74 17.05 -9.84 5.00
N LEU A 75 16.65 -9.48 3.79
CA LEU A 75 15.28 -9.68 3.33
C LEU A 75 14.95 -11.17 3.15
N ALA A 76 15.87 -11.96 2.61
CA ALA A 76 15.70 -13.42 2.52
C ALA A 76 15.55 -14.06 3.90
N GLU A 77 16.45 -13.75 4.85
CA GLU A 77 16.42 -14.22 6.23
C GLU A 77 15.08 -13.84 6.92
N LYS A 78 14.66 -12.57 6.79
CA LYS A 78 13.39 -12.09 7.33
C LYS A 78 12.21 -12.87 6.77
N THR A 79 12.17 -13.07 5.46
CA THR A 79 11.06 -13.74 4.78
C THR A 79 10.98 -15.21 5.19
N GLU A 80 12.10 -15.91 5.26
CA GLU A 80 12.15 -17.30 5.76
C GLU A 80 11.68 -17.39 7.22
N ALA A 81 12.16 -16.50 8.08
CA ALA A 81 11.81 -16.49 9.50
C ALA A 81 10.32 -16.20 9.75
N LEU A 82 9.71 -15.28 8.98
CA LEU A 82 8.32 -14.86 9.21
C LEU A 82 7.30 -15.71 8.45
N TYR A 83 7.65 -16.17 7.25
CA TYR A 83 6.69 -16.78 6.32
C TYR A 83 7.04 -18.20 5.91
N GLY A 84 8.26 -18.67 6.21
CA GLY A 84 8.72 -20.01 5.87
C GLY A 84 9.14 -20.19 4.40
N ALA A 85 9.08 -19.13 3.59
CA ALA A 85 9.48 -19.15 2.19
C ALA A 85 10.93 -18.72 2.03
N ARG A 86 11.66 -19.43 1.15
CA ARG A 86 13.05 -19.12 0.82
C ARG A 86 13.13 -18.47 -0.55
N TYR A 87 13.78 -17.32 -0.60
CA TYR A 87 14.09 -16.60 -1.82
C TYR A 87 15.61 -16.46 -1.93
N ASP A 88 16.18 -16.73 -3.11
CA ASP A 88 17.59 -16.49 -3.37
C ASP A 88 17.86 -14.98 -3.44
N PRO A 89 18.70 -14.43 -2.55
CA PRO A 89 19.00 -13.01 -2.55
C PRO A 89 19.69 -12.55 -3.85
N ALA A 90 20.33 -13.43 -4.61
CA ALA A 90 20.98 -13.08 -5.87
C ALA A 90 19.98 -12.89 -7.02
N THR A 91 18.98 -13.77 -7.12
CA THR A 91 18.12 -13.89 -8.30
C THR A 91 16.66 -13.51 -8.05
N GLU A 92 16.18 -13.60 -6.80
CA GLU A 92 14.74 -13.50 -6.48
C GLU A 92 14.37 -12.28 -5.64
N ILE A 93 15.33 -11.42 -5.27
CA ILE A 93 15.12 -10.21 -4.47
C ILE A 93 15.71 -8.99 -5.17
N THR A 94 14.93 -7.92 -5.30
CA THR A 94 15.39 -6.63 -5.83
C THR A 94 14.96 -5.50 -4.92
N VAL A 95 15.90 -4.59 -4.60
CA VAL A 95 15.61 -3.34 -3.91
C VAL A 95 15.16 -2.31 -4.94
N ILE A 96 14.05 -1.66 -4.66
CA ILE A 96 13.33 -0.78 -5.58
C ILE A 96 13.21 0.64 -5.00
N ALA A 97 13.03 1.62 -5.89
CA ALA A 97 12.79 3.02 -5.52
C ALA A 97 11.32 3.23 -5.10
N SER A 98 10.91 2.58 -4.03
CA SER A 98 9.57 2.50 -3.46
C SER A 98 8.69 1.37 -4.00
N ALA A 99 7.67 0.99 -3.22
CA ALA A 99 6.63 0.06 -3.67
C ALA A 99 5.92 0.54 -4.94
N SER A 100 5.74 1.86 -5.11
CA SER A 100 5.10 2.41 -6.33
C SER A 100 5.90 2.07 -7.60
N GLU A 101 7.24 2.11 -7.52
CA GLU A 101 8.10 1.66 -8.62
C GLU A 101 7.97 0.15 -8.83
N GLY A 102 7.99 -0.64 -7.76
CA GLY A 102 7.86 -2.10 -7.86
C GLY A 102 6.53 -2.55 -8.48
N LEU A 103 5.43 -1.92 -8.10
CA LEU A 103 4.12 -2.16 -8.70
C LEU A 103 4.13 -1.81 -10.19
N TYR A 104 4.69 -0.66 -10.54
CA TYR A 104 4.81 -0.23 -11.93
C TYR A 104 5.69 -1.19 -12.74
N ALA A 105 6.87 -1.55 -12.23
CA ALA A 105 7.81 -2.43 -12.90
C ALA A 105 7.23 -3.83 -13.11
N ALA A 106 6.57 -4.40 -12.08
CA ALA A 106 5.94 -5.71 -12.18
C ALA A 106 4.80 -5.74 -13.21
N ILE A 107 3.90 -4.75 -13.18
CA ILE A 107 2.80 -4.68 -14.16
C ILE A 107 3.36 -4.44 -15.57
N SER A 108 4.34 -3.55 -15.72
CA SER A 108 4.92 -3.24 -17.03
C SER A 108 5.72 -4.41 -17.62
N ALA A 109 6.34 -5.24 -16.79
CA ALA A 109 7.12 -6.40 -17.22
C ALA A 109 6.24 -7.61 -17.60
N LEU A 110 5.10 -7.79 -16.92
CA LEU A 110 4.37 -9.05 -16.94
C LEU A 110 2.98 -8.95 -17.61
N VAL A 111 2.49 -7.74 -17.86
CA VAL A 111 1.17 -7.50 -18.46
C VAL A 111 1.34 -6.88 -19.86
N HIS A 112 0.66 -7.45 -20.84
CA HIS A 112 0.74 -7.06 -22.25
C HIS A 112 -0.56 -6.40 -22.73
N PRO A 113 -0.51 -5.65 -23.86
CA PRO A 113 -1.72 -5.11 -24.46
C PRO A 113 -2.76 -6.20 -24.75
N GLY A 114 -4.01 -5.96 -24.29
CA GLY A 114 -5.12 -6.90 -24.43
C GLY A 114 -5.30 -7.88 -23.27
N ASP A 115 -4.34 -7.97 -22.34
CA ASP A 115 -4.49 -8.73 -21.12
C ASP A 115 -5.54 -8.10 -20.19
N GLU A 116 -6.04 -8.89 -19.26
CA GLU A 116 -6.92 -8.48 -18.17
C GLU A 116 -6.20 -8.63 -16.82
N VAL A 117 -6.38 -7.63 -15.96
CA VAL A 117 -5.84 -7.62 -14.59
C VAL A 117 -6.97 -7.44 -13.60
N ILE A 118 -7.23 -8.45 -12.78
CA ILE A 118 -8.22 -8.39 -11.71
C ILE A 118 -7.62 -7.67 -10.50
N TYR A 119 -8.42 -6.78 -9.88
CA TYR A 119 -8.09 -6.09 -8.64
C TYR A 119 -9.36 -5.77 -7.86
N PHE A 120 -9.22 -5.34 -6.60
CA PHE A 120 -10.36 -5.14 -5.70
C PHE A 120 -10.60 -3.65 -5.45
N GLU A 121 -11.86 -3.21 -5.51
CA GLU A 121 -12.27 -1.85 -5.16
C GLU A 121 -13.13 -1.82 -3.88
N PRO A 122 -12.91 -0.80 -3.01
CA PRO A 122 -12.01 0.35 -3.16
C PRO A 122 -10.55 -0.05 -3.14
N SER A 123 -9.67 0.63 -3.91
CA SER A 123 -8.27 0.24 -4.08
C SER A 123 -7.30 1.41 -3.97
N PHE A 124 -6.03 1.11 -3.74
CA PHE A 124 -4.97 2.09 -3.95
C PHE A 124 -5.02 2.61 -5.40
N ASP A 125 -4.99 3.91 -5.56
CA ASP A 125 -5.32 4.63 -6.79
C ASP A 125 -4.38 4.36 -7.98
N SER A 126 -3.24 3.72 -7.77
CA SER A 126 -2.25 3.45 -8.80
C SER A 126 -2.54 2.22 -9.67
N TYR A 127 -3.29 1.22 -9.18
CA TYR A 127 -3.39 -0.07 -9.87
C TYR A 127 -4.02 0.05 -11.26
N ALA A 128 -5.25 0.53 -11.35
CA ALA A 128 -5.96 0.64 -12.62
C ALA A 128 -5.24 1.56 -13.65
N PRO A 129 -4.72 2.74 -13.28
CA PRO A 129 -3.96 3.57 -14.20
C PRO A 129 -2.71 2.89 -14.75
N ILE A 130 -1.95 2.14 -13.93
CA ILE A 130 -0.74 1.46 -14.40
C ILE A 130 -1.11 0.36 -15.41
N VAL A 131 -2.15 -0.43 -15.13
CA VAL A 131 -2.66 -1.46 -16.05
C VAL A 131 -3.07 -0.85 -17.39
N ARG A 132 -3.81 0.26 -17.38
CA ARG A 132 -4.24 0.97 -18.59
C ARG A 132 -3.05 1.52 -19.41
N LEU A 133 -1.98 1.96 -18.73
CA LEU A 133 -0.76 2.41 -19.40
C LEU A 133 -0.08 1.31 -20.21
N GLN A 134 -0.28 0.05 -19.86
CA GLN A 134 0.22 -1.11 -20.63
C GLN A 134 -0.70 -1.50 -21.79
N GLY A 135 -1.84 -0.85 -21.97
CA GLY A 135 -2.84 -1.23 -22.98
C GLY A 135 -3.68 -2.44 -22.57
N ALA A 136 -3.65 -2.79 -21.28
CA ALA A 136 -4.43 -3.86 -20.68
C ALA A 136 -5.73 -3.34 -20.04
N THR A 137 -6.63 -4.24 -19.70
CA THR A 137 -7.94 -3.92 -19.12
C THR A 137 -7.93 -4.21 -17.61
N PRO A 138 -8.09 -3.21 -16.74
CA PRO A 138 -8.32 -3.45 -15.33
C PRO A 138 -9.75 -3.97 -15.12
N VAL A 139 -9.89 -5.08 -14.37
CA VAL A 139 -11.16 -5.74 -14.03
C VAL A 139 -11.39 -5.57 -12.54
N ALA A 140 -12.24 -4.63 -12.17
CA ALA A 140 -12.55 -4.30 -10.77
C ALA A 140 -13.56 -5.29 -10.17
N ILE A 141 -13.23 -5.88 -9.04
CA ILE A 141 -14.17 -6.63 -8.18
C ILE A 141 -14.51 -5.74 -6.98
N LYS A 142 -15.76 -5.34 -6.85
CA LYS A 142 -16.18 -4.46 -5.75
C LYS A 142 -16.36 -5.24 -4.46
N LEU A 143 -15.62 -4.83 -3.42
CA LEU A 143 -15.80 -5.34 -2.07
C LEU A 143 -17.11 -4.78 -1.48
N SER A 144 -17.91 -5.66 -0.87
CA SER A 144 -19.18 -5.23 -0.24
C SER A 144 -18.91 -4.22 0.88
N PRO A 145 -19.56 -3.02 0.87
CA PRO A 145 -19.38 -2.02 1.91
C PRO A 145 -19.79 -2.47 3.32
N ALA A 146 -20.48 -3.61 3.44
CA ALA A 146 -20.87 -4.15 4.74
C ALA A 146 -19.66 -4.64 5.55
N HIS A 147 -18.63 -5.20 4.90
CA HIS A 147 -17.50 -5.80 5.58
C HIS A 147 -16.17 -5.75 4.79
N PHE A 148 -16.18 -5.30 3.54
CA PHE A 148 -15.03 -5.19 2.63
C PHE A 148 -14.21 -6.48 2.49
N ARG A 149 -14.87 -7.65 2.55
CA ARG A 149 -14.24 -8.95 2.30
C ARG A 149 -14.34 -9.33 0.84
N VAL A 150 -13.33 -10.08 0.37
CA VAL A 150 -13.33 -10.60 -1.00
C VAL A 150 -14.38 -11.70 -1.13
N ASN A 151 -15.19 -11.61 -2.18
CA ASN A 151 -16.02 -12.71 -2.65
C ASN A 151 -15.24 -13.51 -3.71
N TRP A 152 -14.61 -14.60 -3.29
CA TRP A 152 -13.77 -15.39 -4.16
C TRP A 152 -14.54 -16.11 -5.28
N ASP A 153 -15.84 -16.31 -5.15
CA ASP A 153 -16.66 -16.87 -6.23
C ASP A 153 -16.86 -15.84 -7.35
N GLU A 154 -17.00 -14.55 -7.02
CA GLU A 154 -16.99 -13.48 -8.03
C GLU A 154 -15.64 -13.36 -8.72
N VAL A 155 -14.52 -13.52 -7.98
CA VAL A 155 -13.18 -13.52 -8.55
C VAL A 155 -13.03 -14.68 -9.54
N ALA A 156 -13.43 -15.89 -9.14
CA ALA A 156 -13.38 -17.08 -10.01
C ALA A 156 -14.23 -16.90 -11.28
N ALA A 157 -15.41 -16.29 -11.16
CA ALA A 157 -16.29 -16.02 -12.30
C ALA A 157 -15.75 -14.93 -13.25
N ALA A 158 -14.90 -14.02 -12.75
CA ALA A 158 -14.28 -12.95 -13.53
C ALA A 158 -13.02 -13.40 -14.30
N VAL A 159 -12.46 -14.58 -13.98
CA VAL A 159 -11.30 -15.13 -14.69
C VAL A 159 -11.66 -15.51 -16.13
N THR A 160 -10.88 -15.04 -17.08
CA THR A 160 -11.00 -15.35 -18.51
C THR A 160 -9.66 -15.84 -19.05
N PRO A 161 -9.60 -16.36 -20.29
CA PRO A 161 -8.33 -16.69 -20.94
C PRO A 161 -7.37 -15.51 -21.11
N ARG A 162 -7.84 -14.27 -20.97
CA ARG A 162 -7.01 -13.04 -21.00
C ARG A 162 -6.54 -12.61 -19.63
N THR A 163 -7.03 -13.20 -18.55
CA THR A 163 -6.61 -12.85 -17.20
C THR A 163 -5.14 -13.22 -17.01
N ARG A 164 -4.29 -12.20 -16.89
CA ARG A 164 -2.84 -12.35 -16.75
C ARG A 164 -2.37 -12.17 -15.31
N MET A 165 -3.06 -11.32 -14.56
CA MET A 165 -2.64 -10.97 -13.20
C MET A 165 -3.83 -10.75 -12.29
N ILE A 166 -3.65 -11.10 -11.01
CA ILE A 166 -4.56 -10.69 -9.91
C ILE A 166 -3.73 -9.87 -8.94
N ILE A 167 -4.16 -8.61 -8.68
CA ILE A 167 -3.54 -7.73 -7.70
C ILE A 167 -4.28 -7.88 -6.38
N VAL A 168 -3.55 -8.22 -5.32
CA VAL A 168 -4.05 -8.27 -3.95
C VAL A 168 -3.30 -7.26 -3.08
N ASN A 169 -3.95 -6.71 -2.06
CA ASN A 169 -3.32 -5.83 -1.09
C ASN A 169 -3.73 -6.27 0.32
N THR A 170 -2.78 -6.67 1.13
CA THR A 170 -3.04 -7.12 2.51
C THR A 170 -1.85 -6.79 3.40
N PRO A 171 -2.06 -6.12 4.53
CA PRO A 171 -3.26 -5.40 5.01
C PRO A 171 -3.74 -4.33 4.03
N HIS A 172 -5.05 -4.18 3.88
CA HIS A 172 -5.66 -3.47 2.77
C HIS A 172 -5.75 -1.95 2.99
N ASN A 173 -5.36 -1.20 1.99
CA ASN A 173 -5.63 0.24 1.85
C ASN A 173 -6.71 0.42 0.76
N PRO A 174 -7.90 0.97 1.07
CA PRO A 174 -8.23 1.82 2.23
C PRO A 174 -8.99 1.13 3.38
N THR A 175 -9.41 -0.13 3.25
CA THR A 175 -10.44 -0.72 4.10
C THR A 175 -9.95 -1.25 5.45
N ALA A 176 -8.62 -1.35 5.64
CA ALA A 176 -7.99 -1.88 6.84
C ALA A 176 -8.31 -3.35 7.14
N THR A 177 -8.86 -4.10 6.17
CA THR A 177 -9.06 -5.54 6.28
C THR A 177 -7.76 -6.30 6.07
N VAL A 178 -7.68 -7.51 6.60
CA VAL A 178 -6.52 -8.40 6.48
C VAL A 178 -6.98 -9.75 5.93
N PHE A 179 -6.22 -10.34 5.03
CA PHE A 179 -6.49 -11.70 4.56
C PHE A 179 -6.32 -12.72 5.70
N CYS A 180 -7.15 -13.73 5.68
CA CYS A 180 -6.99 -14.94 6.49
C CYS A 180 -6.34 -16.07 5.67
N ALA A 181 -6.07 -17.21 6.29
CA ALA A 181 -5.46 -18.34 5.59
C ALA A 181 -6.37 -18.89 4.47
N ASP A 182 -7.69 -18.87 4.68
CA ASP A 182 -8.65 -19.31 3.68
C ASP A 182 -8.65 -18.43 2.43
N ASP A 183 -8.36 -17.13 2.56
CA ASP A 183 -8.21 -16.23 1.40
C ASP A 183 -7.04 -16.67 0.52
N LEU A 184 -5.90 -17.06 1.12
CA LEU A 184 -4.76 -17.58 0.37
C LEU A 184 -5.09 -18.90 -0.33
N GLU A 185 -5.78 -19.81 0.35
CA GLU A 185 -6.20 -21.08 -0.23
C GLU A 185 -7.14 -20.86 -1.42
N ARG A 186 -8.13 -19.97 -1.29
CA ARG A 186 -9.05 -19.63 -2.39
C ARG A 186 -8.32 -19.00 -3.58
N LEU A 187 -7.39 -18.09 -3.31
CA LEU A 187 -6.56 -17.47 -4.35
C LEU A 187 -5.69 -18.53 -5.07
N ALA A 188 -5.09 -19.47 -4.31
CA ALA A 188 -4.31 -20.55 -4.87
C ALA A 188 -5.16 -21.46 -5.76
N GLN A 189 -6.37 -21.82 -5.33
CA GLN A 189 -7.31 -22.62 -6.11
C GLN A 189 -7.69 -21.96 -7.43
N ILE A 190 -7.94 -20.65 -7.43
CA ILE A 190 -8.31 -19.88 -8.63
C ILE A 190 -7.14 -19.80 -9.61
N THR A 191 -5.92 -19.69 -9.12
CA THR A 191 -4.72 -19.53 -9.96
C THR A 191 -4.06 -20.85 -10.36
N ARG A 192 -4.45 -21.97 -9.73
CA ARG A 192 -3.90 -23.32 -10.04
C ARG A 192 -4.12 -23.66 -11.51
N ASP A 193 -3.12 -24.28 -12.13
CA ASP A 193 -3.12 -24.69 -13.53
C ASP A 193 -3.39 -23.56 -14.54
N THR A 194 -3.13 -22.32 -14.14
CA THR A 194 -3.23 -21.15 -15.01
C THR A 194 -1.88 -20.45 -15.15
N GLY A 195 -1.78 -19.54 -16.15
CA GLY A 195 -0.65 -18.61 -16.30
C GLY A 195 -0.79 -17.31 -15.49
N ILE A 196 -1.74 -17.23 -14.55
CA ILE A 196 -2.01 -16.04 -13.78
C ILE A 196 -0.89 -15.80 -12.75
N VAL A 197 -0.32 -14.60 -12.77
CA VAL A 197 0.63 -14.10 -11.76
C VAL A 197 -0.15 -13.38 -10.66
N VAL A 198 0.24 -13.55 -9.41
CA VAL A 198 -0.29 -12.76 -8.29
C VAL A 198 0.67 -11.61 -7.99
N LEU A 199 0.18 -10.38 -8.03
CA LEU A 199 0.91 -9.21 -7.54
C LEU A 199 0.38 -8.86 -6.15
N SER A 200 1.19 -9.12 -5.13
CA SER A 200 0.83 -8.90 -3.72
C SER A 200 1.48 -7.63 -3.19
N ASP A 201 0.67 -6.61 -2.96
CA ASP A 201 1.07 -5.39 -2.28
C ASP A 201 0.98 -5.61 -0.77
N GLU A 202 2.14 -5.78 -0.12
CA GLU A 202 2.26 -6.11 1.31
C GLU A 202 2.96 -4.99 2.09
N VAL A 203 2.81 -3.73 1.65
CA VAL A 203 3.50 -2.58 2.28
C VAL A 203 3.18 -2.41 3.77
N TYR A 204 2.08 -2.97 4.26
CA TYR A 204 1.67 -2.94 5.67
C TYR A 204 1.90 -4.27 6.39
N GLU A 205 2.76 -5.16 5.90
CA GLU A 205 3.00 -6.53 6.41
C GLU A 205 3.22 -6.62 7.94
N HIS A 206 3.76 -5.59 8.57
CA HIS A 206 4.02 -5.53 10.01
C HIS A 206 2.95 -4.79 10.82
N VAL A 207 1.87 -4.37 10.17
CA VAL A 207 0.80 -3.58 10.81
C VAL A 207 -0.50 -4.37 10.75
N VAL A 208 -0.59 -5.38 11.61
CA VAL A 208 -1.77 -6.21 11.84
C VAL A 208 -2.07 -6.23 13.35
N PHE A 209 -3.32 -6.36 13.75
CA PHE A 209 -3.78 -6.09 15.10
C PHE A 209 -4.44 -7.31 15.74
N ASP A 210 -4.69 -7.21 17.06
CA ASP A 210 -5.47 -8.16 17.84
C ASP A 210 -4.91 -9.60 17.81
N GLY A 211 -3.58 -9.73 17.72
CA GLY A 211 -2.89 -11.01 17.67
C GLY A 211 -2.99 -11.74 16.33
N ALA A 212 -3.60 -11.12 15.32
CA ALA A 212 -3.65 -11.70 13.97
C ALA A 212 -2.23 -11.80 13.37
N ARG A 213 -2.05 -12.77 12.46
CA ARG A 213 -0.82 -12.93 11.70
C ARG A 213 -1.03 -12.41 10.28
N HIS A 214 -0.09 -11.63 9.80
CA HIS A 214 -0.06 -11.27 8.38
C HIS A 214 -0.03 -12.54 7.51
N GLN A 215 -0.93 -12.61 6.55
CA GLN A 215 -1.01 -13.68 5.57
C GLN A 215 -0.33 -13.22 4.28
N SER A 216 1.01 -13.23 4.30
CA SER A 216 1.79 -13.05 3.07
C SER A 216 1.50 -14.20 2.10
N VAL A 217 1.42 -13.91 0.80
CA VAL A 217 1.33 -14.96 -0.22
C VAL A 217 2.53 -15.91 -0.18
N ALA A 218 3.65 -15.48 0.39
CA ALA A 218 4.82 -16.33 0.63
C ALA A 218 4.55 -17.51 1.58
N ARG A 219 3.50 -17.44 2.43
CA ARG A 219 3.13 -18.57 3.31
C ARG A 219 2.52 -19.74 2.58
N HIS A 220 2.00 -19.53 1.40
CA HIS A 220 1.36 -20.56 0.59
C HIS A 220 2.27 -20.94 -0.58
N ARG A 221 2.76 -22.17 -0.59
CA ARG A 221 3.78 -22.64 -1.55
C ARG A 221 3.40 -22.36 -3.01
N GLU A 222 2.18 -22.75 -3.43
CA GLU A 222 1.74 -22.55 -4.82
C GLU A 222 1.64 -21.06 -5.19
N LEU A 223 1.33 -20.19 -4.22
CA LEU A 223 1.32 -18.75 -4.45
C LEU A 223 2.74 -18.19 -4.49
N ALA A 224 3.64 -18.60 -3.59
CA ALA A 224 5.03 -18.16 -3.60
C ALA A 224 5.72 -18.43 -4.96
N GLU A 225 5.39 -19.55 -5.60
CA GLU A 225 5.94 -19.97 -6.90
C GLU A 225 5.42 -19.16 -8.10
N ARG A 226 4.44 -18.24 -7.91
CA ARG A 226 3.83 -17.42 -8.97
C ARG A 226 3.56 -15.98 -8.58
N SER A 227 4.05 -15.54 -7.43
CA SER A 227 3.74 -14.21 -6.94
C SER A 227 4.92 -13.27 -7.05
N VAL A 228 4.58 -12.00 -7.27
CA VAL A 228 5.46 -10.84 -7.03
C VAL A 228 4.98 -10.17 -5.75
N ILE A 229 5.82 -10.15 -4.73
CA ILE A 229 5.54 -9.48 -3.46
C ILE A 229 6.24 -8.13 -3.46
N VAL A 230 5.50 -7.07 -3.18
CA VAL A 230 6.04 -5.71 -3.10
C VAL A 230 5.84 -5.17 -1.69
N SER A 231 6.90 -4.64 -1.08
CA SER A 231 6.84 -4.00 0.23
C SER A 231 7.65 -2.71 0.29
N SER A 232 7.50 -1.93 1.38
CA SER A 232 8.07 -0.60 1.51
C SER A 232 8.69 -0.37 2.89
N PHE A 233 9.95 -0.01 2.94
CA PHE A 233 10.59 0.44 4.18
C PHE A 233 9.99 1.74 4.72
N GLY A 234 9.41 2.56 3.85
CA GLY A 234 8.72 3.80 4.24
C GLY A 234 7.59 3.58 5.22
N LYS A 235 6.89 2.43 5.13
CA LYS A 235 5.79 2.06 6.04
C LYS A 235 6.30 1.40 7.31
N SER A 236 7.30 0.54 7.19
CA SER A 236 7.86 -0.20 8.32
C SER A 236 8.78 0.63 9.22
N PHE A 237 9.39 1.71 8.71
CA PHE A 237 10.37 2.51 9.44
C PHE A 237 10.02 4.00 9.55
N HIS A 238 8.77 4.39 9.25
CA HIS A 238 8.27 5.77 9.34
C HIS A 238 9.04 6.76 8.47
N VAL A 239 9.51 6.30 7.29
CA VAL A 239 10.34 7.09 6.37
C VAL A 239 9.74 7.11 4.97
N THR A 240 8.46 7.41 4.86
CA THR A 240 7.72 7.40 3.58
C THR A 240 8.35 8.28 2.49
N GLY A 241 9.08 9.33 2.89
CA GLY A 241 9.81 10.23 2.00
C GLY A 241 11.12 9.68 1.45
N TRP A 242 11.68 8.60 2.01
CA TRP A 242 12.96 8.04 1.55
C TRP A 242 12.85 7.23 0.26
N ARG A 243 11.68 6.79 -0.08
CA ARG A 243 11.39 6.11 -1.34
C ARG A 243 12.23 4.85 -1.58
N VAL A 244 12.34 3.97 -0.60
CA VAL A 244 12.98 2.66 -0.73
C VAL A 244 12.01 1.53 -0.36
N GLY A 245 12.01 0.48 -1.15
CA GLY A 245 11.21 -0.73 -0.95
C GLY A 245 11.93 -1.97 -1.48
N HIS A 246 11.22 -3.07 -1.54
CA HIS A 246 11.76 -4.31 -2.09
C HIS A 246 10.69 -5.13 -2.79
N CYS A 247 11.16 -5.95 -3.72
CA CYS A 247 10.37 -6.89 -4.49
C CYS A 247 10.94 -8.30 -4.30
N LEU A 248 10.06 -9.29 -4.07
CA LEU A 248 10.42 -10.72 -4.06
C LEU A 248 9.58 -11.43 -5.11
N ALA A 249 10.19 -12.28 -5.89
CA ALA A 249 9.50 -13.12 -6.88
C ALA A 249 10.38 -14.31 -7.28
N PRO A 250 9.81 -15.39 -7.83
CA PRO A 250 10.61 -16.42 -8.51
C PRO A 250 11.54 -15.82 -9.56
N ALA A 251 12.71 -16.42 -9.75
CA ALA A 251 13.79 -15.89 -10.60
C ALA A 251 13.31 -15.50 -12.01
N GLU A 252 12.47 -16.31 -12.64
CA GLU A 252 11.95 -16.03 -13.99
C GLU A 252 11.10 -14.76 -14.05
N LEU A 253 10.26 -14.50 -13.04
CA LEU A 253 9.48 -13.28 -12.95
C LEU A 253 10.37 -12.08 -12.58
N MET A 254 11.33 -12.31 -11.68
CA MET A 254 12.26 -11.26 -11.25
C MET A 254 13.16 -10.79 -12.40
N ASP A 255 13.60 -11.66 -13.27
CA ASP A 255 14.38 -11.30 -14.44
C ASP A 255 13.64 -10.33 -15.37
N GLU A 256 12.36 -10.57 -15.60
CA GLU A 256 11.53 -9.65 -16.41
C GLU A 256 11.33 -8.30 -15.71
N ILE A 257 11.09 -8.32 -14.39
CA ILE A 257 10.94 -7.09 -13.59
C ILE A 257 12.24 -6.27 -13.63
N ARG A 258 13.39 -6.92 -13.49
CA ARG A 258 14.71 -6.26 -13.53
C ARG A 258 14.99 -5.60 -14.88
N LYS A 259 14.50 -6.14 -16.00
CA LYS A 259 14.60 -5.50 -17.33
C LYS A 259 13.90 -4.15 -17.38
N VAL A 260 12.78 -3.99 -16.67
CA VAL A 260 12.07 -2.71 -16.56
C VAL A 260 12.77 -1.81 -15.55
N HIS A 261 13.06 -2.32 -14.35
CA HIS A 261 13.69 -1.59 -13.26
C HIS A 261 15.00 -0.89 -13.69
N GLN A 262 15.88 -1.61 -14.42
CA GLN A 262 17.18 -1.06 -14.83
C GLN A 262 17.06 0.18 -15.75
N PHE A 263 16.00 0.28 -16.56
CA PHE A 263 15.79 1.43 -17.44
C PHE A 263 14.86 2.49 -16.84
N MET A 264 14.20 2.18 -15.74
CA MET A 264 13.32 3.11 -15.05
C MET A 264 14.06 3.93 -14.00
N VAL A 265 14.84 3.27 -13.13
CA VAL A 265 15.59 3.92 -12.05
C VAL A 265 17.04 3.44 -11.93
N PHE A 266 17.41 2.34 -12.57
CA PHE A 266 18.67 1.64 -12.51
C PHE A 266 18.97 1.03 -11.14
N SER A 267 19.07 1.82 -10.07
CA SER A 267 19.24 1.34 -8.70
C SER A 267 18.61 2.30 -7.69
N ALA A 268 18.18 1.79 -6.54
CA ALA A 268 17.70 2.60 -5.44
C ALA A 268 18.86 3.25 -4.67
N ASP A 269 18.54 4.20 -3.79
CA ASP A 269 19.50 4.98 -2.99
C ASP A 269 20.45 4.11 -2.16
N THR A 270 21.75 4.21 -2.39
CA THR A 270 22.77 3.32 -1.79
C THR A 270 22.94 3.53 -0.28
N PRO A 271 23.10 4.76 0.26
CA PRO A 271 23.25 4.98 1.70
C PRO A 271 22.08 4.43 2.51
N MET A 272 20.86 4.58 1.99
CA MET A 272 19.67 4.07 2.66
C MET A 272 19.64 2.54 2.66
N GLN A 273 20.05 1.89 1.58
CA GLN A 273 20.14 0.44 1.51
C GLN A 273 21.12 -0.13 2.55
N VAL A 274 22.28 0.52 2.73
CA VAL A 274 23.26 0.12 3.73
C VAL A 274 22.68 0.22 5.14
N ALA A 275 22.02 1.33 5.45
CA ALA A 275 21.39 1.51 6.75
C ALA A 275 20.23 0.53 7.00
N PHE A 276 19.43 0.22 5.96
CA PHE A 276 18.37 -0.78 6.08
C PHE A 276 18.90 -2.19 6.29
N ALA A 277 20.06 -2.56 5.69
CA ALA A 277 20.69 -3.84 5.95
C ALA A 277 21.09 -4.00 7.43
N GLU A 278 21.56 -2.92 8.06
CA GLU A 278 21.94 -2.93 9.47
C GLU A 278 20.71 -2.99 10.40
N ILE A 279 19.67 -2.20 10.13
CA ILE A 279 18.51 -2.16 11.04
C ILE A 279 17.67 -3.44 10.96
N LEU A 280 17.58 -4.07 9.79
CA LEU A 280 16.88 -5.35 9.62
C LEU A 280 17.55 -6.51 10.37
N ALA A 281 18.82 -6.39 10.73
CA ALA A 281 19.47 -7.35 11.63
C ALA A 281 18.88 -7.36 13.05
N ARG A 282 18.04 -6.40 13.37
CA ARG A 282 17.33 -6.28 14.66
C ARG A 282 15.82 -6.50 14.46
N PRO A 283 15.29 -7.72 14.60
CA PRO A 283 13.88 -8.02 14.35
C PRO A 283 12.89 -7.14 15.14
N ASP A 284 13.25 -6.73 16.35
CA ASP A 284 12.41 -5.84 17.17
C ASP A 284 12.14 -4.48 16.49
N SER A 285 13.00 -4.06 15.57
CA SER A 285 12.85 -2.80 14.83
C SER A 285 11.58 -2.75 13.96
N TYR A 286 11.05 -3.91 13.55
CA TYR A 286 9.83 -4.01 12.75
C TYR A 286 8.73 -4.87 13.41
N LEU A 287 9.07 -5.84 14.27
CA LEU A 287 8.08 -6.68 14.96
C LEU A 287 7.26 -5.90 15.99
N GLY A 288 7.82 -4.84 16.57
CA GLY A 288 7.12 -3.97 17.51
C GLY A 288 6.01 -3.10 16.90
N LEU A 289 5.95 -2.98 15.56
CA LEU A 289 5.02 -2.08 14.86
C LEU A 289 3.56 -2.45 15.07
N SER A 290 3.22 -3.73 15.17
CA SER A 290 1.85 -4.18 15.44
C SER A 290 1.32 -3.55 16.74
N ALA A 291 2.00 -3.73 17.85
CA ALA A 291 1.60 -3.17 19.15
C ALA A 291 1.59 -1.63 19.14
N PHE A 292 2.59 -1.01 18.51
CA PHE A 292 2.69 0.44 18.41
C PHE A 292 1.48 1.05 17.67
N TYR A 293 1.12 0.52 16.52
CA TYR A 293 -0.01 1.04 15.73
C TYR A 293 -1.36 0.61 16.28
N GLN A 294 -1.45 -0.56 16.91
CA GLN A 294 -2.66 -0.95 17.63
C GLN A 294 -3.00 0.04 18.74
N ALA A 295 -2.02 0.49 19.51
CA ALA A 295 -2.26 1.51 20.54
C ALA A 295 -2.81 2.82 19.95
N LYS A 296 -2.33 3.24 18.77
CA LYS A 296 -2.84 4.43 18.07
C LYS A 296 -4.24 4.24 17.50
N ARG A 297 -4.52 3.06 16.92
CA ARG A 297 -5.87 2.68 16.48
C ARG A 297 -6.85 2.74 17.66
N ASP A 298 -6.49 2.12 18.75
CA ASP A 298 -7.34 2.03 19.94
C ASP A 298 -7.53 3.40 20.60
N LEU A 299 -6.50 4.26 20.60
CA LEU A 299 -6.63 5.65 21.01
C LEU A 299 -7.66 6.39 20.18
N LEU A 300 -7.51 6.38 18.84
CA LEU A 300 -8.45 7.06 17.95
C LEU A 300 -9.87 6.51 18.08
N ALA A 301 -10.04 5.18 18.16
CA ALA A 301 -11.33 4.54 18.33
C ALA A 301 -12.00 4.96 19.65
N ARG A 302 -11.26 4.97 20.76
CA ARG A 302 -11.75 5.40 22.08
C ARG A 302 -12.16 6.87 22.04
N GLU A 303 -11.35 7.73 21.45
CA GLU A 303 -11.64 9.16 21.38
C GLU A 303 -12.83 9.48 20.45
N LEU A 304 -13.19 8.59 19.52
CA LEU A 304 -14.36 8.72 18.64
C LEU A 304 -15.58 7.92 19.15
N ALA A 305 -15.50 7.20 20.24
CA ALA A 305 -16.58 6.30 20.69
C ALA A 305 -17.93 7.01 20.91
N ASP A 306 -17.89 8.25 21.44
CA ASP A 306 -19.08 9.08 21.67
C ASP A 306 -19.41 10.03 20.51
N SER A 307 -18.80 9.82 19.34
CA SER A 307 -19.08 10.59 18.15
C SER A 307 -20.32 10.04 17.41
N ARG A 308 -20.81 10.81 16.44
CA ARG A 308 -21.90 10.35 15.54
C ARG A 308 -21.41 9.37 14.47
N PHE A 309 -20.10 9.09 14.37
CA PHE A 309 -19.56 8.17 13.39
C PHE A 309 -19.72 6.71 13.82
N GLU A 310 -20.13 5.85 12.88
CA GLU A 310 -20.00 4.40 13.04
C GLU A 310 -18.62 3.96 12.57
N LEU A 311 -17.73 3.59 13.51
CA LEU A 311 -16.40 3.12 13.17
C LEU A 311 -16.46 1.68 12.66
N LEU A 312 -15.79 1.42 11.54
CA LEU A 312 -15.68 0.07 10.99
C LEU A 312 -14.44 -0.64 11.56
N PRO A 313 -14.43 -1.97 11.60
CA PRO A 313 -13.28 -2.74 12.07
C PRO A 313 -12.00 -2.36 11.32
N SER A 314 -10.92 -2.14 12.05
CA SER A 314 -9.58 -1.91 11.51
C SER A 314 -8.65 -3.03 11.99
N GLU A 315 -8.35 -3.97 11.12
CA GLU A 315 -7.59 -5.20 11.43
C GLU A 315 -6.11 -5.04 11.12
N GLY A 316 -5.77 -4.08 10.27
CA GLY A 316 -4.38 -3.79 9.88
C GLY A 316 -4.27 -2.47 9.11
N SER A 317 -3.07 -2.17 8.61
CA SER A 317 -2.69 -0.91 7.98
C SER A 317 -2.73 0.31 8.93
N PHE A 318 -2.75 1.53 8.39
CA PHE A 318 -2.75 2.78 9.17
C PHE A 318 -4.12 3.45 9.22
N PHE A 319 -5.18 2.78 8.79
CA PHE A 319 -6.45 3.39 8.46
C PHE A 319 -7.60 2.86 9.29
N MET A 320 -8.55 3.73 9.48
CA MET A 320 -9.85 3.45 10.07
C MET A 320 -10.91 4.04 9.16
N LEU A 321 -11.94 3.27 8.86
CA LEU A 321 -13.10 3.75 8.14
C LEU A 321 -14.18 4.19 9.12
N ALA A 322 -14.84 5.29 8.80
CA ALA A 322 -15.94 5.85 9.58
C ALA A 322 -17.14 6.14 8.68
N ARG A 323 -18.27 5.51 8.98
CA ARG A 323 -19.53 5.70 8.26
C ARG A 323 -20.28 6.89 8.85
N PHE A 324 -20.81 7.75 7.98
CA PHE A 324 -21.53 8.96 8.40
C PHE A 324 -22.94 9.08 7.78
N ARG A 325 -23.31 8.21 6.84
CA ARG A 325 -24.56 8.30 6.06
C ARG A 325 -25.83 8.38 6.92
N HIS A 326 -25.81 7.82 8.12
CA HIS A 326 -26.99 7.85 9.02
C HIS A 326 -27.26 9.21 9.67
N PHE A 327 -26.35 10.20 9.50
CA PHE A 327 -26.56 11.55 10.03
C PHE A 327 -26.27 12.68 9.03
N SER A 328 -25.86 12.38 7.81
CA SER A 328 -25.67 13.35 6.73
C SER A 328 -25.93 12.70 5.37
N ASP A 329 -26.72 13.37 4.55
CA ASP A 329 -27.04 12.97 3.19
C ASP A 329 -26.03 13.50 2.14
N GLU A 330 -25.03 14.26 2.57
CA GLU A 330 -23.98 14.79 1.69
C GLU A 330 -23.22 13.67 0.99
N SER A 331 -22.71 13.93 -0.22
CA SER A 331 -21.72 13.05 -0.81
C SER A 331 -20.49 12.97 0.11
N ASP A 332 -19.75 11.85 0.08
CA ASP A 332 -18.55 11.72 0.92
C ASP A 332 -17.50 12.77 0.58
N SER A 333 -17.42 13.21 -0.68
CA SER A 333 -16.54 14.29 -1.12
C SER A 333 -16.95 15.64 -0.54
N ASP A 334 -18.24 16.01 -0.60
CA ASP A 334 -18.73 17.26 -0.01
C ASP A 334 -18.59 17.24 1.52
N PHE A 335 -18.88 16.09 2.13
CA PHE A 335 -18.70 15.89 3.57
C PHE A 335 -17.24 16.13 4.00
N VAL A 336 -16.26 15.56 3.30
CA VAL A 336 -14.84 15.78 3.57
C VAL A 336 -14.45 17.26 3.39
N LEU A 337 -14.96 17.93 2.34
CA LEU A 337 -14.72 19.36 2.14
C LEU A 337 -15.29 20.19 3.29
N ARG A 338 -16.45 19.84 3.81
CA ARG A 338 -17.04 20.50 4.99
C ARG A 338 -16.20 20.24 6.24
N LEU A 339 -15.74 19.00 6.48
CA LEU A 339 -14.85 18.70 7.60
C LEU A 339 -13.57 19.56 7.59
N ILE A 340 -12.97 19.78 6.43
CA ILE A 340 -11.79 20.62 6.29
C ILE A 340 -12.10 22.08 6.65
N ARG A 341 -13.24 22.63 6.16
CA ARG A 341 -13.60 24.03 6.36
C ARG A 341 -14.05 24.31 7.80
N ASP A 342 -14.95 23.46 8.31
CA ASP A 342 -15.72 23.76 9.51
C ASP A 342 -15.10 23.12 10.76
N ALA A 343 -14.67 21.85 10.66
CA ALA A 343 -14.04 21.14 11.76
C ALA A 343 -12.51 21.26 11.76
N ARG A 344 -11.92 21.79 10.68
CA ARG A 344 -10.44 21.84 10.53
C ARG A 344 -9.78 20.46 10.67
N VAL A 345 -10.40 19.43 10.08
CA VAL A 345 -9.86 18.06 10.02
C VAL A 345 -9.97 17.57 8.58
N ALA A 346 -8.84 17.12 8.03
CA ALA A 346 -8.78 16.54 6.71
C ALA A 346 -8.83 15.01 6.80
N THR A 347 -9.74 14.41 6.04
CA THR A 347 -9.93 12.96 5.86
C THR A 347 -9.94 12.64 4.37
N ILE A 348 -10.14 11.39 3.96
CA ILE A 348 -10.30 11.04 2.53
C ILE A 348 -11.70 10.46 2.30
N PRO A 349 -12.43 10.91 1.27
CA PRO A 349 -13.69 10.29 0.87
C PRO A 349 -13.40 8.89 0.29
N LEU A 350 -14.19 7.88 0.67
CA LEU A 350 -13.95 6.52 0.21
C LEU A 350 -14.22 6.37 -1.30
N SER A 351 -15.12 7.19 -1.86
CA SER A 351 -15.42 7.21 -3.30
C SER A 351 -14.20 7.47 -4.17
N ALA A 352 -13.18 8.17 -3.65
CA ALA A 352 -11.93 8.41 -4.37
C ALA A 352 -11.10 7.14 -4.66
N PHE A 353 -11.44 6.02 -4.04
CA PHE A 353 -10.79 4.72 -4.24
C PHE A 353 -11.60 3.77 -5.13
N TYR A 354 -12.67 4.26 -5.74
CA TYR A 354 -13.46 3.56 -6.76
C TYR A 354 -13.31 4.25 -8.10
N THR A 355 -13.08 3.49 -9.16
CA THR A 355 -12.93 4.06 -10.52
C THR A 355 -14.21 4.69 -11.04
N ASP A 356 -15.37 4.24 -10.57
CA ASP A 356 -16.68 4.82 -10.92
C ASP A 356 -17.22 5.82 -9.89
N GLY A 357 -16.42 6.15 -8.85
CA GLY A 357 -16.81 7.11 -7.83
C GLY A 357 -17.94 6.61 -6.90
N THR A 358 -18.11 5.29 -6.72
CA THR A 358 -19.11 4.72 -5.82
C THR A 358 -19.01 5.34 -4.41
N ASP A 359 -20.06 6.02 -3.96
CA ASP A 359 -20.15 6.65 -2.65
C ASP A 359 -20.92 5.75 -1.66
N ALA A 360 -20.19 5.20 -0.70
CA ALA A 360 -20.73 4.35 0.38
C ALA A 360 -21.09 5.14 1.66
N GLY A 361 -20.98 6.47 1.67
CA GLY A 361 -21.17 7.31 2.86
C GLY A 361 -20.11 7.06 3.94
N VAL A 362 -18.87 6.83 3.50
CA VAL A 362 -17.74 6.44 4.36
C VAL A 362 -16.56 7.35 4.10
N ILE A 363 -15.87 7.73 5.16
CA ILE A 363 -14.58 8.43 5.09
C ILE A 363 -13.47 7.55 5.66
N ARG A 364 -12.23 7.75 5.19
CA ARG A 364 -11.03 7.12 5.71
C ARG A 364 -10.25 8.08 6.57
N LEU A 365 -9.91 7.64 7.79
CA LEU A 365 -9.03 8.31 8.74
C LEU A 365 -7.68 7.58 8.79
N SER A 366 -6.58 8.34 8.95
CA SER A 366 -5.26 7.77 9.21
C SER A 366 -4.88 8.01 10.67
N PHE A 367 -4.53 6.93 11.38
CA PHE A 367 -3.99 7.02 12.74
C PHE A 367 -2.46 6.92 12.81
N SER A 368 -1.77 7.06 11.67
CA SER A 368 -0.31 7.19 11.66
C SER A 368 0.13 8.60 12.05
N LYS A 369 -0.35 9.06 13.23
CA LYS A 369 -0.09 10.38 13.79
C LYS A 369 0.33 10.28 15.25
N ASP A 370 0.97 11.33 15.79
CA ASP A 370 1.19 11.42 17.23
C ASP A 370 -0.14 11.49 18.01
N ASP A 371 -0.08 11.15 19.27
CA ASP A 371 -1.28 11.02 20.12
C ASP A 371 -2.01 12.37 20.26
N ALA A 372 -1.28 13.48 20.34
CA ALA A 372 -1.87 14.82 20.44
C ALA A 372 -2.70 15.17 19.22
N THR A 373 -2.20 14.86 18.02
CA THR A 373 -2.92 15.04 16.75
C THR A 373 -4.18 14.15 16.71
N LEU A 374 -4.10 12.90 17.16
CA LEU A 374 -5.25 11.99 17.17
C LEU A 374 -6.34 12.47 18.13
N VAL A 375 -5.98 12.84 19.35
CA VAL A 375 -6.91 13.33 20.37
C VAL A 375 -7.59 14.62 19.92
N GLU A 376 -6.82 15.59 19.43
CA GLU A 376 -7.39 16.86 18.96
C GLU A 376 -8.26 16.69 17.70
N GLY A 377 -7.84 15.85 16.76
CA GLY A 377 -8.63 15.52 15.57
C GLY A 377 -9.97 14.86 15.93
N ALA A 378 -9.95 13.90 16.83
CA ALA A 378 -11.17 13.24 17.33
C ALA A 378 -12.07 14.20 18.07
N ARG A 379 -11.51 15.08 18.92
CA ARG A 379 -12.27 16.12 19.63
C ARG A 379 -13.04 17.03 18.66
N ARG A 380 -12.40 17.46 17.58
CA ARG A 380 -13.05 18.28 16.54
C ARG A 380 -14.14 17.51 15.79
N LEU A 381 -13.92 16.23 15.48
CA LEU A 381 -14.90 15.40 14.81
C LEU A 381 -16.12 15.09 15.69
N ARG A 382 -15.94 14.97 17.02
CA ARG A 382 -17.08 14.79 17.96
C ARG A 382 -17.99 16.02 18.06
N SER A 383 -17.50 17.19 17.72
CA SER A 383 -18.29 18.44 17.81
C SER A 383 -19.22 18.69 16.62
N LEU A 384 -19.35 17.75 15.69
CA LEU A 384 -20.19 17.83 14.48
C LEU A 384 -21.68 17.64 14.74
#